data_e9ce5529f11e63cf6214770a3af126f3
#
_entry.id   e9ce5529f11e63cf6214770a3af126f3
#
_cell.length_a   1.000
_cell.length_b   1.000
_cell.length_c   1.000
_cell.angle_alpha   90.00
_cell.angle_beta   90.00
_cell.angle_gamma   90.00
#
_symmetry.space_group_name_H-M   'P 1'
#
loop_
_entity.id
_entity.type
_entity.pdbx_description
1 polymer ?
#
loop_
_entity_poly.entity_id
_entity_poly.type
_entity_poly.pdbx_seq_one_letter_code
_entity_poly.pdbx_strand_id
1 'polypeptide(L)'
;MLQIPDCEINHNAIVVVGYNRIVSIKRLLKSLQEAYYASIAVPLVVSIDKSDCTELYDFVENFEWTHGNKYVIIQEKKRGLKEHIYRCGDLSKFFKSVTILEDDLYVSPFFYDYIEQTVSAYGEDVNVAGISLYRNEHNGFNNLPLYFLNIGHDVFAYQSTSTWGETFTYSMWKPFRKWLEKWDCNFDEVDTYSIIKGWDKAWSKYFEAYLILTNKFFIYPYTSLSTNFSDVGVHTNEGQISNSYQVELIYGRKKYVLPLFRDLVHYDTYAQCLLLKSKFPSKDAVSYTHLRAHETSLHLV
;
A
#
# COMPACT_ATOMS: atom_id res chain seq x y z
N MET A 1 -11.41 24.71 -0.40
CA MET A 1 -11.14 23.63 -1.38
C MET A 1 -9.69 23.81 -1.81
N LEU A 2 -8.85 22.77 -1.68
CA LEU A 2 -7.44 22.86 -2.06
C LEU A 2 -7.36 23.13 -3.58
N GLN A 3 -6.69 24.20 -3.98
CA GLN A 3 -6.42 24.49 -5.38
C GLN A 3 -5.06 23.87 -5.74
N ILE A 4 -5.07 22.73 -6.44
CA ILE A 4 -3.88 22.11 -7.00
C ILE A 4 -3.73 22.64 -8.42
N PRO A 5 -2.59 23.23 -8.79
CA PRO A 5 -2.36 23.73 -10.15
C PRO A 5 -2.36 22.61 -11.18
N ASP A 6 -2.82 22.89 -12.39
CA ASP A 6 -2.86 21.91 -13.52
C ASP A 6 -1.48 21.36 -13.90
N CYS A 7 -0.41 22.09 -13.63
CA CYS A 7 0.97 21.64 -13.90
C CYS A 7 1.39 20.42 -13.06
N GLU A 8 0.71 20.14 -11.95
CA GLU A 8 1.01 18.99 -11.10
C GLU A 8 0.60 17.64 -11.71
N ILE A 9 -0.21 17.63 -12.77
CA ILE A 9 -0.67 16.41 -13.45
C ILE A 9 0.46 15.54 -14.01
N ASN A 10 1.65 16.11 -14.19
CA ASN A 10 2.83 15.40 -14.68
C ASN A 10 3.74 14.86 -13.58
N HIS A 11 3.44 15.13 -12.31
CA HIS A 11 4.28 14.77 -11.18
C HIS A 11 3.68 13.63 -10.36
N ASN A 12 4.52 12.72 -9.87
CA ASN A 12 4.12 11.73 -8.89
C ASN A 12 4.11 12.40 -7.50
N ALA A 13 2.95 12.51 -6.87
CA ALA A 13 2.81 13.15 -5.58
C ALA A 13 2.98 12.15 -4.43
N ILE A 14 3.56 12.61 -3.32
CA ILE A 14 3.58 11.91 -2.04
C ILE A 14 2.40 12.43 -1.22
N VAL A 15 1.58 11.53 -0.66
CA VAL A 15 0.43 11.86 0.18
C VAL A 15 0.62 11.24 1.56
N VAL A 16 0.97 12.05 2.55
CA VAL A 16 1.11 11.62 3.94
C VAL A 16 -0.25 11.70 4.63
N VAL A 17 -0.68 10.62 5.26
CA VAL A 17 -1.94 10.51 5.98
C VAL A 17 -1.67 10.42 7.48
N GLY A 18 -2.25 11.32 8.27
CA GLY A 18 -2.09 11.35 9.72
C GLY A 18 -3.38 11.66 10.46
N TYR A 19 -3.37 11.41 11.77
CA TYR A 19 -4.50 11.72 12.64
C TYR A 19 -4.07 12.50 13.90
N ASN A 20 -3.27 11.91 14.79
CA ASN A 20 -2.87 12.51 16.07
C ASN A 20 -1.50 12.03 16.59
N ARG A 21 -0.70 11.33 15.78
CA ARG A 21 0.60 10.77 16.17
C ARG A 21 1.74 11.67 15.68
N ILE A 22 2.05 12.74 16.43
CA ILE A 22 3.07 13.72 16.01
C ILE A 22 4.47 13.13 15.89
N VAL A 23 4.86 12.19 16.76
CA VAL A 23 6.20 11.56 16.72
C VAL A 23 6.35 10.70 15.47
N SER A 24 5.31 9.95 15.12
CA SER A 24 5.27 9.08 13.96
C SER A 24 5.39 9.90 12.66
N ILE A 25 4.56 10.92 12.52
CA ILE A 25 4.56 11.77 11.31
C ILE A 25 5.88 12.55 11.16
N LYS A 26 6.50 13.00 12.27
CA LYS A 26 7.82 13.62 12.25
C LYS A 26 8.89 12.67 11.70
N ARG A 27 8.85 11.39 12.09
CA ARG A 27 9.76 10.36 11.58
C ARG A 27 9.55 10.12 10.09
N LEU A 28 8.29 9.98 9.64
CA LEU A 28 7.98 9.79 8.23
C LEU A 28 8.42 10.99 7.39
N LEU A 29 8.02 12.21 7.77
CA LEU A 29 8.38 13.43 7.04
C LEU A 29 9.90 13.64 7.00
N LYS A 30 10.62 13.29 8.07
CA LYS A 30 12.07 13.31 8.05
C LYS A 30 12.65 12.31 7.04
N SER A 31 12.14 11.07 6.99
CA SER A 31 12.61 10.07 6.01
C SER A 31 12.34 10.51 4.57
N LEU A 32 11.22 11.19 4.33
CA LEU A 32 10.88 11.79 3.04
C LEU A 32 11.83 12.94 2.67
N GLN A 33 12.09 13.85 3.62
CA GLN A 33 12.99 15.00 3.40
C GLN A 33 14.43 14.57 3.09
N GLU A 34 14.89 13.46 3.66
CA GLU A 34 16.24 12.91 3.48
C GLU A 34 16.35 11.95 2.29
N ALA A 35 15.24 11.64 1.61
CA ALA A 35 15.23 10.74 0.46
C ALA A 35 15.83 11.38 -0.79
N TYR A 36 16.23 10.55 -1.74
CA TYR A 36 16.78 10.97 -3.02
C TYR A 36 15.65 11.19 -4.04
N TYR A 37 15.68 12.32 -4.70
CA TYR A 37 14.77 12.67 -5.79
C TYR A 37 15.58 13.11 -7.01
N ALA A 38 15.45 12.39 -8.13
CA ALA A 38 16.03 12.81 -9.41
C ALA A 38 15.26 13.99 -10.01
N SER A 39 13.96 14.07 -9.75
CA SER A 39 13.09 15.20 -10.10
C SER A 39 13.22 16.32 -9.08
N ILE A 40 13.19 17.57 -9.56
CA ILE A 40 13.18 18.77 -8.72
C ILE A 40 11.76 19.23 -8.35
N ALA A 41 10.73 18.53 -8.80
CA ALA A 41 9.34 18.88 -8.58
C ALA A 41 8.57 17.65 -8.07
N VAL A 42 8.67 17.39 -6.77
CA VAL A 42 7.97 16.31 -6.06
C VAL A 42 6.91 16.93 -5.16
N PRO A 43 5.63 16.93 -5.55
CA PRO A 43 4.56 17.47 -4.70
C PRO A 43 4.38 16.63 -3.44
N LEU A 44 4.28 17.31 -2.29
CA LEU A 44 3.93 16.70 -1.02
C LEU A 44 2.54 17.18 -0.57
N VAL A 45 1.62 16.26 -0.38
CA VAL A 45 0.34 16.52 0.27
C VAL A 45 0.38 15.94 1.68
N VAL A 46 0.19 16.75 2.71
CA VAL A 46 0.04 16.28 4.09
C VAL A 46 -1.44 16.40 4.47
N SER A 47 -2.12 15.25 4.59
CA SER A 47 -3.54 15.19 4.90
C SER A 47 -3.74 14.67 6.32
N ILE A 48 -4.35 15.50 7.18
CA ILE A 48 -4.57 15.20 8.60
C ILE A 48 -6.07 15.10 8.87
N ASP A 49 -6.51 13.98 9.42
CA ASP A 49 -7.90 13.84 9.88
C ASP A 49 -8.14 14.71 11.13
N LYS A 50 -9.38 15.11 11.36
CA LYS A 50 -9.73 16.01 12.47
C LYS A 50 -9.50 15.32 13.81
N SER A 51 -8.67 15.96 14.64
CA SER A 51 -8.35 15.56 16.01
C SER A 51 -8.23 16.80 16.89
N ASP A 52 -7.98 16.61 18.19
CA ASP A 52 -7.70 17.71 19.12
C ASP A 52 -6.20 18.01 19.24
N CYS A 53 -5.35 17.40 18.41
CA CYS A 53 -3.90 17.56 18.42
C CYS A 53 -3.48 18.81 17.61
N THR A 54 -3.63 19.99 18.21
CA THR A 54 -3.26 21.27 17.56
C THR A 54 -1.78 21.38 17.26
N GLU A 55 -0.91 20.81 18.12
CA GLU A 55 0.54 20.76 17.89
C GLU A 55 0.90 20.06 16.55
N LEU A 56 0.13 19.03 16.17
CA LEU A 56 0.33 18.36 14.89
C LEU A 56 -0.01 19.27 13.71
N TYR A 57 -1.09 20.05 13.82
CA TYR A 57 -1.48 21.00 12.77
C TYR A 57 -0.41 22.07 12.60
N ASP A 58 0.02 22.69 13.70
CA ASP A 58 1.07 23.71 13.69
C ASP A 58 2.37 23.14 13.08
N PHE A 59 2.72 21.92 13.43
CA PHE A 59 3.91 21.26 12.89
C PHE A 59 3.82 21.05 11.38
N VAL A 60 2.73 20.48 10.84
CA VAL A 60 2.63 20.20 9.41
C VAL A 60 2.48 21.46 8.56
N GLU A 61 1.84 22.51 9.10
CA GLU A 61 1.75 23.80 8.45
C GLU A 61 3.11 24.48 8.32
N ASN A 62 3.96 24.38 9.35
CA ASN A 62 5.30 24.98 9.37
C ASN A 62 6.40 24.06 8.83
N PHE A 63 6.11 22.80 8.51
CA PHE A 63 7.12 21.90 7.93
C PHE A 63 7.57 22.40 6.56
N GLU A 64 8.87 22.57 6.37
CA GLU A 64 9.45 23.00 5.10
C GLU A 64 9.73 21.80 4.21
N TRP A 65 9.13 21.79 3.01
CA TRP A 65 9.38 20.80 1.98
C TRP A 65 10.22 21.43 0.86
N THR A 66 11.44 20.93 0.66
CA THR A 66 12.42 21.53 -0.27
C THR A 66 12.45 20.91 -1.66
N HIS A 67 11.67 19.82 -1.89
CA HIS A 67 11.72 19.07 -3.13
C HIS A 67 10.59 19.39 -4.11
N GLY A 68 9.69 20.29 -3.77
CA GLY A 68 8.56 20.70 -4.61
C GLY A 68 7.49 21.48 -3.86
N ASN A 69 6.29 21.52 -4.42
CA ASN A 69 5.17 22.18 -3.77
C ASN A 69 4.63 21.35 -2.59
N LYS A 70 4.31 22.03 -1.47
CA LYS A 70 3.66 21.42 -0.31
C LYS A 70 2.20 21.87 -0.23
N TYR A 71 1.31 20.93 0.03
CA TYR A 71 -0.11 21.15 0.25
C TYR A 71 -0.51 20.54 1.60
N VAL A 72 -1.20 21.30 2.44
CA VAL A 72 -1.71 20.81 3.73
C VAL A 72 -3.24 20.75 3.67
N ILE A 73 -3.80 19.62 4.05
CA ILE A 73 -5.24 19.37 4.13
C ILE A 73 -5.57 18.96 5.56
N ILE A 74 -6.15 19.87 6.34
CA ILE A 74 -6.73 19.52 7.65
C ILE A 74 -8.23 19.30 7.45
N GLN A 75 -8.72 18.11 7.80
CA GLN A 75 -10.12 17.79 7.63
C GLN A 75 -10.99 18.59 8.61
N GLU A 76 -12.10 19.16 8.15
CA GLU A 76 -13.02 19.95 8.97
C GLU A 76 -13.73 19.14 10.05
N LYS A 77 -13.95 17.84 9.79
CA LYS A 77 -14.54 16.87 10.71
C LYS A 77 -13.81 15.53 10.64
N LYS A 78 -13.89 14.75 11.71
CA LYS A 78 -13.32 13.40 11.74
C LYS A 78 -13.99 12.52 10.67
N ARG A 79 -13.17 11.98 9.76
CA ARG A 79 -13.60 11.12 8.65
C ARG A 79 -13.45 9.63 9.00
N GLY A 80 -12.43 9.31 9.79
CA GLY A 80 -11.96 7.95 9.98
C GLY A 80 -11.12 7.46 8.80
N LEU A 81 -10.30 6.45 9.06
CA LEU A 81 -9.25 6.00 8.13
C LEU A 81 -9.80 5.68 6.74
N LYS A 82 -10.89 4.92 6.62
CA LYS A 82 -11.44 4.50 5.33
C LYS A 82 -11.79 5.68 4.42
N GLU A 83 -12.60 6.61 4.89
CA GLU A 83 -13.00 7.77 4.09
C GLU A 83 -11.82 8.70 3.83
N HIS A 84 -10.88 8.79 4.77
CA HIS A 84 -9.69 9.61 4.63
C HIS A 84 -8.78 9.07 3.50
N ILE A 85 -8.49 7.78 3.49
CA ILE A 85 -7.72 7.13 2.40
C ILE A 85 -8.43 7.29 1.06
N TYR A 86 -9.76 7.13 1.01
CA TYR A 86 -10.49 7.32 -0.25
C TYR A 86 -10.32 8.75 -0.81
N ARG A 87 -10.36 9.76 0.04
CA ARG A 87 -10.10 11.16 -0.36
C ARG A 87 -8.66 11.37 -0.81
N CYS A 88 -7.71 10.71 -0.18
CA CYS A 88 -6.30 10.77 -0.58
C CYS A 88 -6.09 10.11 -1.95
N GLY A 89 -6.69 8.95 -2.21
CA GLY A 89 -6.67 8.31 -3.52
C GLY A 89 -7.36 9.13 -4.62
N ASP A 90 -8.45 9.84 -4.28
CA ASP A 90 -9.14 10.73 -5.21
C ASP A 90 -8.28 11.90 -5.69
N LEU A 91 -7.16 12.21 -4.99
CA LEU A 91 -6.17 13.20 -5.44
C LEU A 91 -5.42 12.75 -6.70
N SER A 92 -5.42 11.46 -7.03
CA SER A 92 -4.78 10.92 -8.26
C SER A 92 -5.28 11.59 -9.55
N LYS A 93 -6.43 12.23 -9.54
CA LYS A 93 -6.95 13.01 -10.69
C LYS A 93 -6.18 14.31 -10.96
N PHE A 94 -5.38 14.79 -10.00
CA PHE A 94 -4.62 16.04 -10.11
C PHE A 94 -3.12 15.82 -10.33
N PHE A 95 -2.64 14.56 -10.17
CA PHE A 95 -1.24 14.18 -10.26
C PHE A 95 -1.08 13.01 -11.24
N LYS A 96 0.14 12.79 -11.72
CA LYS A 96 0.48 11.58 -12.49
C LYS A 96 0.21 10.32 -11.71
N SER A 97 0.58 10.33 -10.43
CA SER A 97 0.20 9.32 -9.43
C SER A 97 0.22 9.92 -8.03
N VAL A 98 -0.41 9.22 -7.09
CA VAL A 98 -0.32 9.52 -5.65
C VAL A 98 0.24 8.31 -4.93
N THR A 99 1.27 8.52 -4.09
CA THR A 99 1.79 7.51 -3.18
C THR A 99 1.33 7.84 -1.78
N ILE A 100 0.44 7.00 -1.24
CA ILE A 100 -0.18 7.21 0.08
C ILE A 100 0.68 6.52 1.13
N LEU A 101 1.03 7.27 2.17
CA LEU A 101 1.89 6.84 3.28
C LEU A 101 1.20 7.17 4.60
N GLU A 102 0.89 6.16 5.40
CA GLU A 102 0.40 6.34 6.77
C GLU A 102 1.54 6.82 7.69
N ASP A 103 1.22 7.55 8.76
CA ASP A 103 2.18 8.27 9.61
C ASP A 103 3.16 7.38 10.38
N ASP A 104 2.88 6.07 10.55
CA ASP A 104 3.77 5.09 11.19
C ASP A 104 4.78 4.41 10.26
N LEU A 105 4.87 4.87 9.03
CA LEU A 105 5.82 4.35 8.06
C LEU A 105 7.19 5.06 8.14
N TYR A 106 8.17 4.38 7.56
CA TYR A 106 9.48 4.89 7.19
C TYR A 106 9.79 4.44 5.77
N VAL A 107 10.39 5.29 4.94
CA VAL A 107 10.71 4.96 3.55
C VAL A 107 12.21 4.81 3.32
N SER A 108 12.57 3.93 2.39
CA SER A 108 13.92 3.83 1.84
C SER A 108 14.31 5.17 1.19
N PRO A 109 15.60 5.58 1.25
CA PRO A 109 16.05 6.77 0.54
C PRO A 109 15.80 6.78 -0.98
N PHE A 110 15.60 5.61 -1.58
CA PHE A 110 15.42 5.46 -3.03
C PHE A 110 14.01 4.98 -3.42
N PHE A 111 13.03 5.11 -2.52
CA PHE A 111 11.66 4.69 -2.78
C PHE A 111 11.03 5.41 -3.98
N TYR A 112 11.40 6.67 -4.20
CA TYR A 112 10.83 7.48 -5.26
C TYR A 112 11.32 7.06 -6.65
N ASP A 113 12.60 6.65 -6.77
CA ASP A 113 13.12 6.05 -8.00
C ASP A 113 12.33 4.79 -8.41
N TYR A 114 11.89 4.00 -7.44
CA TYR A 114 11.02 2.84 -7.70
C TYR A 114 9.63 3.26 -8.18
N ILE A 115 9.02 4.27 -7.55
CA ILE A 115 7.72 4.81 -7.97
C ILE A 115 7.79 5.30 -9.41
N GLU A 116 8.79 6.11 -9.75
CA GLU A 116 8.93 6.65 -11.12
C GLU A 116 9.03 5.54 -12.16
N GLN A 117 9.86 4.52 -11.91
CA GLN A 117 10.05 3.40 -12.84
C GLN A 117 8.80 2.51 -12.92
N THR A 118 8.16 2.17 -11.81
CA THR A 118 6.98 1.29 -11.81
C THR A 118 5.72 1.98 -12.34
N VAL A 119 5.51 3.26 -12.03
CA VAL A 119 4.42 4.05 -12.63
C VAL A 119 4.61 4.17 -14.14
N SER A 120 5.85 4.35 -14.62
CA SER A 120 6.14 4.37 -16.05
C SER A 120 5.86 3.02 -16.73
N ALA A 121 6.13 1.91 -16.04
CA ALA A 121 5.95 0.56 -16.61
C ALA A 121 4.49 0.07 -16.53
N TYR A 122 3.78 0.38 -15.45
CA TYR A 122 2.49 -0.25 -15.13
C TYR A 122 1.34 0.73 -14.91
N GLY A 123 1.60 2.04 -14.90
CA GLY A 123 0.62 3.07 -14.53
C GLY A 123 -0.66 3.06 -15.36
N GLU A 124 -0.59 2.59 -16.60
CA GLU A 124 -1.72 2.50 -17.54
C GLU A 124 -2.12 1.04 -17.87
N ASP A 125 -1.50 0.03 -17.22
CA ASP A 125 -1.88 -1.36 -17.46
C ASP A 125 -3.23 -1.66 -16.81
N VAL A 126 -4.18 -2.12 -17.62
CA VAL A 126 -5.57 -2.36 -17.20
C VAL A 126 -5.72 -3.47 -16.18
N ASN A 127 -4.73 -4.35 -16.04
CA ASN A 127 -4.73 -5.44 -15.07
C ASN A 127 -4.16 -5.01 -13.71
N VAL A 128 -3.48 -3.86 -13.67
CA VAL A 128 -2.85 -3.34 -12.45
C VAL A 128 -3.78 -2.34 -11.77
N ALA A 129 -4.03 -2.54 -10.49
CA ALA A 129 -4.89 -1.67 -9.68
C ALA A 129 -4.13 -0.83 -8.65
N GLY A 130 -2.84 -1.10 -8.45
CA GLY A 130 -1.98 -0.35 -7.54
C GLY A 130 -0.55 -0.89 -7.54
N ILE A 131 0.37 -0.12 -6.96
CA ILE A 131 1.78 -0.46 -6.80
C ILE A 131 2.13 -0.35 -5.33
N SER A 132 2.73 -1.38 -4.75
CA SER A 132 3.15 -1.42 -3.35
C SER A 132 4.61 -0.99 -3.19
N LEU A 133 4.90 -0.31 -2.09
CA LEU A 133 6.28 -0.12 -1.60
C LEU A 133 6.69 -1.19 -0.59
N TYR A 134 5.74 -1.88 -0.01
CA TYR A 134 5.94 -2.85 1.05
C TYR A 134 5.65 -4.27 0.59
N ARG A 135 6.44 -5.22 1.05
CA ARG A 135 6.19 -6.65 0.89
C ARG A 135 6.10 -7.31 2.27
N ASN A 136 5.00 -8.00 2.53
CA ASN A 136 4.88 -8.82 3.72
C ASN A 136 5.88 -9.98 3.69
N GLU A 137 6.61 -10.21 4.76
CA GLU A 137 7.48 -11.36 4.95
C GLU A 137 6.76 -12.55 5.61
N HIS A 138 5.64 -12.26 6.26
CA HIS A 138 4.78 -13.24 6.89
C HIS A 138 3.34 -13.08 6.44
N ASN A 139 2.65 -14.19 6.34
CA ASN A 139 1.22 -14.20 6.13
C ASN A 139 0.51 -13.79 7.43
N GLY A 140 -0.16 -12.63 7.41
CA GLY A 140 -0.83 -12.06 8.58
C GLY A 140 -1.97 -12.92 9.17
N PHE A 141 -2.39 -13.99 8.48
CA PHE A 141 -3.51 -14.84 8.89
C PHE A 141 -3.07 -16.14 9.58
N ASN A 142 -1.88 -16.65 9.26
CA ASN A 142 -1.35 -17.89 9.83
C ASN A 142 0.06 -17.74 10.40
N ASN A 143 0.61 -16.52 10.33
CA ASN A 143 1.96 -16.17 10.81
C ASN A 143 3.11 -17.01 10.23
N LEU A 144 2.89 -17.62 9.06
CA LEU A 144 3.93 -18.37 8.35
C LEU A 144 4.72 -17.42 7.43
N PRO A 145 6.03 -17.68 7.22
CA PRO A 145 6.82 -16.92 6.27
C PRO A 145 6.23 -16.97 4.85
N LEU A 146 6.27 -15.85 4.15
CA LEU A 146 5.89 -15.75 2.75
C LEU A 146 7.14 -15.81 1.86
N TYR A 147 7.22 -16.84 1.03
CA TYR A 147 8.27 -17.01 0.04
C TYR A 147 7.69 -16.87 -1.37
N PHE A 148 8.15 -15.88 -2.08
CA PHE A 148 7.74 -15.62 -3.45
C PHE A 148 8.80 -16.15 -4.42
N LEU A 149 8.35 -16.83 -5.49
CA LEU A 149 9.21 -17.36 -6.53
C LEU A 149 9.86 -16.20 -7.30
N ASN A 150 11.18 -16.10 -7.23
CA ASN A 150 11.94 -15.09 -7.96
C ASN A 150 12.53 -15.71 -9.24
N ILE A 151 12.22 -15.11 -10.39
CA ILE A 151 12.68 -15.52 -11.71
C ILE A 151 13.61 -14.48 -12.36
N GLY A 152 14.22 -13.61 -11.53
CA GLY A 152 15.15 -12.57 -11.97
C GLY A 152 14.50 -11.22 -12.23
N HIS A 153 13.22 -11.06 -11.92
CA HIS A 153 12.52 -9.77 -11.92
C HIS A 153 12.61 -9.08 -10.56
N ASP A 154 12.33 -7.78 -10.51
CA ASP A 154 12.36 -7.03 -9.26
C ASP A 154 10.98 -6.86 -8.63
N VAL A 155 9.95 -7.27 -9.35
CA VAL A 155 8.55 -7.17 -8.94
C VAL A 155 7.76 -8.43 -9.31
N PHE A 156 6.63 -8.63 -8.64
CA PHE A 156 5.65 -9.66 -8.92
C PHE A 156 4.22 -9.10 -8.80
N ALA A 157 3.23 -9.81 -9.32
CA ALA A 157 1.83 -9.43 -9.25
C ALA A 157 1.12 -10.23 -8.14
N TYR A 158 0.36 -9.55 -7.27
CA TYR A 158 -0.31 -10.17 -6.14
C TYR A 158 -1.72 -9.60 -5.96
N GLN A 159 -2.72 -10.48 -5.82
CA GLN A 159 -4.11 -10.11 -5.53
C GLN A 159 -4.29 -9.84 -4.04
N SER A 160 -3.55 -8.89 -3.52
CA SER A 160 -3.70 -8.41 -2.15
C SER A 160 -3.47 -6.92 -2.10
N THR A 161 -4.22 -6.24 -1.24
CA THR A 161 -4.13 -4.79 -1.07
C THR A 161 -2.95 -4.43 -0.18
N SER A 162 -2.06 -3.56 -0.66
CA SER A 162 -1.05 -2.93 0.20
C SER A 162 -1.69 -1.80 1.02
N THR A 163 -1.24 -1.64 2.27
CA THR A 163 -1.66 -0.54 3.17
C THR A 163 -0.48 0.20 3.78
N TRP A 164 0.76 -0.21 3.45
CA TRP A 164 1.99 0.36 4.00
C TRP A 164 2.87 0.96 2.91
N GLY A 165 2.29 1.92 2.20
CA GLY A 165 2.85 2.60 1.05
C GLY A 165 2.31 2.03 -0.24
N GLU A 166 1.27 2.67 -0.75
CA GLU A 166 0.61 2.29 -1.99
C GLU A 166 0.55 3.46 -2.97
N THR A 167 0.79 3.16 -4.23
CA THR A 167 0.79 4.14 -5.32
C THR A 167 -0.33 3.85 -6.30
N PHE A 168 -1.09 4.90 -6.65
CA PHE A 168 -2.19 4.85 -7.59
C PHE A 168 -2.06 5.93 -8.65
N THR A 169 -2.21 5.56 -9.92
CA THR A 169 -2.56 6.50 -10.99
C THR A 169 -4.08 6.71 -11.01
N TYR A 170 -4.55 7.72 -11.74
CA TYR A 170 -5.99 7.91 -11.91
C TYR A 170 -6.64 6.76 -12.67
N SER A 171 -5.90 6.12 -13.60
CA SER A 171 -6.32 4.92 -14.35
C SER A 171 -6.51 3.70 -13.45
N MET A 172 -5.78 3.60 -12.34
CA MET A 172 -5.94 2.54 -11.32
C MET A 172 -7.08 2.86 -10.35
N TRP A 173 -7.13 4.11 -9.84
CA TRP A 173 -8.03 4.50 -8.75
C TRP A 173 -9.48 4.71 -9.18
N LYS A 174 -9.70 5.42 -10.28
CA LYS A 174 -11.06 5.73 -10.78
C LYS A 174 -11.94 4.50 -11.04
N PRO A 175 -11.44 3.40 -11.65
CA PRO A 175 -12.22 2.17 -11.82
C PRO A 175 -12.65 1.55 -10.48
N PHE A 176 -11.78 1.54 -9.47
CA PHE A 176 -12.13 1.08 -8.12
C PHE A 176 -13.28 1.92 -7.53
N ARG A 177 -13.18 3.25 -7.57
CA ARG A 177 -14.22 4.13 -7.04
C ARG A 177 -15.57 3.91 -7.72
N LYS A 178 -15.57 3.80 -9.06
CA LYS A 178 -16.78 3.52 -9.84
C LYS A 178 -17.37 2.14 -9.58
N TRP A 179 -16.52 1.14 -9.35
CA TRP A 179 -16.95 -0.20 -9.00
C TRP A 179 -17.58 -0.23 -7.61
N LEU A 180 -16.94 0.42 -6.63
CA LEU A 180 -17.42 0.50 -5.25
C LEU A 180 -18.80 1.18 -5.13
N GLU A 181 -19.08 2.19 -5.96
CA GLU A 181 -20.39 2.86 -6.00
C GLU A 181 -21.53 1.92 -6.43
N LYS A 182 -21.23 0.88 -7.20
CA LYS A 182 -22.20 -0.05 -7.79
C LYS A 182 -22.28 -1.38 -7.07
N TRP A 183 -21.26 -1.72 -6.31
CA TRP A 183 -21.18 -3.00 -5.63
C TRP A 183 -22.05 -2.99 -4.37
N ASP A 184 -22.87 -4.03 -4.20
CA ASP A 184 -23.80 -4.21 -3.06
C ASP A 184 -23.11 -4.61 -1.76
N CYS A 185 -21.78 -4.69 -1.75
CA CYS A 185 -20.97 -5.12 -0.61
C CYS A 185 -21.24 -6.57 -0.15
N ASN A 186 -21.62 -7.44 -1.09
CA ASN A 186 -21.79 -8.86 -0.82
C ASN A 186 -20.43 -9.57 -0.70
N PHE A 187 -19.91 -9.68 0.52
CA PHE A 187 -18.65 -10.36 0.80
C PHE A 187 -18.71 -11.88 0.73
N ASP A 188 -19.88 -12.49 0.64
CA ASP A 188 -20.00 -13.95 0.47
C ASP A 188 -19.49 -14.40 -0.90
N GLU A 189 -19.57 -13.54 -1.90
CA GLU A 189 -19.05 -13.77 -3.25
C GLU A 189 -17.52 -13.58 -3.37
N VAL A 190 -16.87 -13.01 -2.36
CA VAL A 190 -15.42 -12.74 -2.39
C VAL A 190 -14.67 -13.94 -1.85
N ASP A 191 -13.90 -14.61 -2.71
CA ASP A 191 -13.05 -15.74 -2.33
C ASP A 191 -11.77 -15.24 -1.64
N THR A 192 -11.85 -14.97 -0.34
CA THR A 192 -10.74 -14.49 0.50
C THR A 192 -10.84 -15.04 1.92
N TYR A 193 -9.83 -14.76 2.75
CA TYR A 193 -9.80 -15.16 4.15
C TYR A 193 -11.02 -14.64 4.92
N SER A 194 -11.64 -15.52 5.72
CA SER A 194 -12.83 -15.18 6.50
C SER A 194 -12.63 -14.00 7.47
N ILE A 195 -11.41 -13.85 7.99
CA ILE A 195 -11.04 -12.73 8.86
C ILE A 195 -11.13 -11.38 8.13
N ILE A 196 -10.77 -11.33 6.84
CA ILE A 196 -10.90 -10.11 6.03
C ILE A 196 -12.38 -9.74 5.89
N LYS A 197 -13.23 -10.72 5.66
CA LYS A 197 -14.70 -10.52 5.57
C LYS A 197 -15.28 -9.89 6.84
N GLY A 198 -14.69 -10.18 8.01
CA GLY A 198 -15.08 -9.64 9.31
C GLY A 198 -14.61 -8.20 9.61
N TRP A 199 -13.73 -7.61 8.81
CA TRP A 199 -13.24 -6.25 9.07
C TRP A 199 -14.28 -5.18 8.73
N ASP A 200 -14.80 -4.46 9.72
CA ASP A 200 -15.89 -3.50 9.50
C ASP A 200 -15.40 -2.14 8.97
N LYS A 201 -14.21 -1.69 9.38
CA LYS A 201 -13.71 -0.33 9.15
C LYS A 201 -12.52 -0.24 8.21
N ALA A 202 -11.94 -1.36 7.79
CA ALA A 202 -10.76 -1.38 6.94
C ALA A 202 -11.11 -1.01 5.49
N TRP A 203 -10.50 0.03 4.96
CA TRP A 203 -10.66 0.42 3.56
C TRP A 203 -10.13 -0.66 2.60
N SER A 204 -9.04 -1.31 3.01
CA SER A 204 -8.35 -2.36 2.26
C SER A 204 -9.22 -3.58 1.97
N LYS A 205 -10.17 -3.92 2.86
CA LYS A 205 -11.17 -4.97 2.64
C LYS A 205 -11.95 -4.77 1.33
N TYR A 206 -12.39 -3.55 1.07
CA TYR A 206 -13.15 -3.22 -0.14
C TYR A 206 -12.28 -3.22 -1.39
N PHE A 207 -11.02 -2.81 -1.24
CA PHE A 207 -10.08 -2.86 -2.34
C PHE A 207 -9.66 -4.30 -2.66
N GLU A 208 -9.48 -5.15 -1.64
CA GLU A 208 -9.25 -6.60 -1.80
C GLU A 208 -10.38 -7.26 -2.59
N ALA A 209 -11.65 -6.98 -2.23
CA ALA A 209 -12.80 -7.47 -2.96
C ALA A 209 -12.79 -7.01 -4.42
N TYR A 210 -12.42 -5.75 -4.68
CA TYR A 210 -12.26 -5.23 -6.03
C TYR A 210 -11.20 -6.00 -6.82
N LEU A 211 -10.02 -6.25 -6.25
CA LEU A 211 -8.96 -7.03 -6.91
C LEU A 211 -9.47 -8.41 -7.33
N ILE A 212 -10.12 -9.11 -6.42
CA ILE A 212 -10.58 -10.49 -6.63
C ILE A 212 -11.70 -10.53 -7.67
N LEU A 213 -12.77 -9.74 -7.48
CA LEU A 213 -13.96 -9.79 -8.32
C LEU A 213 -13.74 -9.22 -9.72
N THR A 214 -12.68 -8.41 -9.91
CA THR A 214 -12.33 -7.87 -11.24
C THR A 214 -11.05 -8.46 -11.82
N ASN A 215 -10.47 -9.46 -11.16
CA ASN A 215 -9.22 -10.13 -11.55
C ASN A 215 -8.07 -9.14 -11.79
N LYS A 216 -7.88 -8.21 -10.87
CA LYS A 216 -6.80 -7.23 -10.91
C LYS A 216 -5.76 -7.51 -9.83
N PHE A 217 -4.59 -6.90 -9.97
CA PHE A 217 -3.43 -7.16 -9.13
C PHE A 217 -2.77 -5.87 -8.69
N PHE A 218 -2.11 -5.92 -7.53
CA PHE A 218 -1.06 -4.99 -7.16
C PHE A 218 0.29 -5.48 -7.68
N ILE A 219 1.18 -4.52 -8.02
CA ILE A 219 2.60 -4.79 -8.25
C ILE A 219 3.34 -4.65 -6.93
N TYR A 220 4.03 -5.70 -6.51
CA TYR A 220 4.80 -5.74 -5.28
C TYR A 220 6.30 -5.84 -5.56
N PRO A 221 7.17 -5.14 -4.81
CA PRO A 221 8.61 -5.34 -4.89
C PRO A 221 9.01 -6.65 -4.20
N TYR A 222 10.08 -7.31 -4.65
CA TYR A 222 10.66 -8.44 -3.90
C TYR A 222 11.39 -8.01 -2.63
N THR A 223 11.91 -6.79 -2.58
CA THR A 223 12.47 -6.18 -1.37
C THR A 223 11.80 -4.85 -1.14
N SER A 224 11.37 -4.59 0.08
CA SER A 224 10.56 -3.43 0.44
C SER A 224 11.30 -2.10 0.30
N LEU A 225 10.52 -1.04 0.10
CA LEU A 225 10.96 0.36 0.09
C LEU A 225 10.29 1.20 1.16
N SER A 226 9.37 0.59 1.92
CA SER A 226 8.79 1.14 3.14
C SER A 226 8.78 0.08 4.23
N THR A 227 8.74 0.51 5.49
CA THR A 227 8.59 -0.38 6.65
C THR A 227 7.66 0.26 7.67
N ASN A 228 6.94 -0.55 8.44
CA ASN A 228 5.99 -0.09 9.45
C ASN A 228 6.60 -0.22 10.85
N PHE A 229 6.51 0.86 11.65
CA PHE A 229 7.03 0.89 13.02
C PHE A 229 6.04 0.39 14.06
N SER A 230 4.80 0.07 13.66
CA SER A 230 3.76 -0.42 14.58
C SER A 230 3.52 0.50 15.76
N ASP A 231 3.56 1.81 15.54
CA ASP A 231 3.36 2.79 16.61
C ASP A 231 1.97 2.64 17.25
N VAL A 232 1.90 2.88 18.55
CA VAL A 232 0.62 2.89 19.29
C VAL A 232 -0.36 3.84 18.63
N GLY A 233 -1.57 3.38 18.36
CA GLY A 233 -2.61 4.13 17.66
C GLY A 233 -4.01 3.58 17.92
N VAL A 234 -4.96 3.94 17.07
CA VAL A 234 -6.37 3.52 17.22
C VAL A 234 -6.54 2.00 17.13
N HIS A 235 -5.65 1.32 16.40
CA HIS A 235 -5.71 -0.12 16.15
C HIS A 235 -4.58 -0.93 16.82
N THR A 236 -3.62 -0.25 17.45
CA THR A 236 -2.45 -0.89 18.08
C THR A 236 -2.33 -0.39 19.52
N ASN A 237 -2.45 -1.29 20.50
CA ASN A 237 -2.26 -0.99 21.91
C ASN A 237 -0.80 -1.20 22.34
N GLU A 238 -0.35 -0.59 23.46
CA GLU A 238 1.00 -0.71 23.96
C GLU A 238 1.51 -2.17 24.15
N GLY A 239 0.61 -3.08 24.50
CA GLY A 239 0.92 -4.51 24.63
C GLY A 239 1.02 -5.28 23.31
N GLN A 240 0.72 -4.63 22.18
CA GLN A 240 0.69 -5.23 20.84
C GLN A 240 1.80 -4.71 19.93
N ILE A 241 2.72 -3.89 20.46
CA ILE A 241 3.85 -3.39 19.70
C ILE A 241 4.71 -4.59 19.26
N SER A 242 4.92 -4.72 17.96
CA SER A 242 5.66 -5.83 17.37
C SER A 242 6.59 -5.34 16.28
N ASN A 243 7.80 -5.88 16.25
CA ASN A 243 8.73 -5.66 15.13
C ASN A 243 8.38 -6.51 13.89
N SER A 244 7.28 -7.28 13.93
CA SER A 244 6.88 -8.20 12.85
C SER A 244 6.62 -7.51 11.52
N TYR A 245 6.36 -6.21 11.53
CA TYR A 245 6.08 -5.42 10.34
C TYR A 245 7.28 -4.62 9.85
N GLN A 246 8.39 -4.65 10.61
CA GLN A 246 9.66 -4.14 10.14
C GLN A 246 10.31 -5.16 9.21
N VAL A 247 10.70 -4.70 8.02
CA VAL A 247 11.21 -5.54 6.95
C VAL A 247 12.50 -4.98 6.39
N GLU A 248 13.26 -5.82 5.68
CA GLU A 248 14.43 -5.38 4.94
C GLU A 248 14.07 -4.33 3.89
N LEU A 249 14.85 -3.25 3.82
CA LEU A 249 14.70 -2.18 2.85
C LEU A 249 15.83 -2.17 1.82
N ILE A 250 15.50 -1.89 0.57
CA ILE A 250 16.50 -1.48 -0.42
C ILE A 250 17.07 -0.13 0.01
N TYR A 251 18.38 -0.07 0.24
CA TYR A 251 19.07 1.16 0.68
C TYR A 251 20.05 1.70 -0.34
N GLY A 252 19.95 1.25 -1.59
CA GLY A 252 20.77 1.68 -2.71
C GLY A 252 19.94 2.00 -3.94
N ARG A 253 20.46 2.90 -4.77
CA ARG A 253 19.84 3.23 -6.06
C ARG A 253 19.90 2.04 -7.00
N LYS A 254 18.80 1.77 -7.71
CA LYS A 254 18.68 0.61 -8.58
C LYS A 254 17.89 0.94 -9.84
N LYS A 255 18.32 0.38 -10.98
CA LYS A 255 17.48 0.24 -12.16
C LYS A 255 16.71 -1.08 -12.03
N TYR A 256 15.40 -1.00 -11.97
CA TYR A 256 14.54 -2.17 -11.74
C TYR A 256 14.30 -2.96 -13.03
N VAL A 257 14.31 -4.28 -12.94
CA VAL A 257 13.92 -5.20 -14.02
C VAL A 257 12.41 -5.36 -13.95
N LEU A 258 11.69 -4.62 -14.81
CA LEU A 258 10.25 -4.50 -14.86
C LEU A 258 9.73 -5.07 -16.19
N PRO A 259 9.39 -6.37 -16.25
CA PRO A 259 8.87 -7.00 -17.47
C PRO A 259 7.41 -6.57 -17.72
N LEU A 260 6.83 -7.00 -18.84
CA LEU A 260 5.39 -6.80 -19.08
C LEU A 260 4.57 -7.52 -18.00
N PHE A 261 3.40 -7.01 -17.66
CA PHE A 261 2.52 -7.59 -16.64
C PHE A 261 2.32 -9.09 -16.83
N ARG A 262 2.06 -9.56 -18.05
CA ARG A 262 1.83 -10.98 -18.37
C ARG A 262 3.02 -11.91 -18.09
N ASP A 263 4.24 -11.35 -18.01
CA ASP A 263 5.48 -12.09 -17.80
C ASP A 263 5.90 -12.11 -16.32
N LEU A 264 5.14 -11.43 -15.45
CA LEU A 264 5.34 -11.45 -14.00
C LEU A 264 4.93 -12.81 -13.40
N VAL A 265 5.46 -13.12 -12.24
CA VAL A 265 4.89 -14.17 -11.39
C VAL A 265 3.64 -13.62 -10.71
N HIS A 266 2.53 -14.33 -10.82
CA HIS A 266 1.23 -13.92 -10.27
C HIS A 266 0.85 -14.78 -9.07
N TYR A 267 0.30 -14.12 -8.05
CA TYR A 267 -0.21 -14.76 -6.83
C TYR A 267 -1.68 -14.35 -6.60
N ASP A 268 -2.50 -15.33 -6.22
CA ASP A 268 -3.87 -15.05 -5.75
C ASP A 268 -3.88 -14.50 -4.31
N THR A 269 -5.05 -14.12 -3.81
CA THR A 269 -5.22 -13.55 -2.45
C THR A 269 -4.69 -14.45 -1.33
N TYR A 270 -4.58 -15.76 -1.57
CA TYR A 270 -4.01 -16.75 -0.64
C TYR A 270 -2.49 -16.89 -0.75
N ALA A 271 -1.82 -16.02 -1.51
CA ALA A 271 -0.40 -16.09 -1.84
C ALA A 271 -0.01 -17.39 -2.58
N GLN A 272 -0.94 -17.99 -3.32
CA GLN A 272 -0.65 -19.15 -4.14
C GLN A 272 -0.15 -18.71 -5.52
N CYS A 273 0.99 -19.26 -5.94
CA CYS A 273 1.57 -18.98 -7.23
C CYS A 273 0.70 -19.57 -8.36
N LEU A 274 0.10 -18.72 -9.20
CA LEU A 274 -0.80 -19.17 -10.28
C LEU A 274 -0.08 -19.99 -11.33
N LEU A 275 1.21 -19.75 -11.59
CA LEU A 275 2.03 -20.56 -12.48
C LEU A 275 2.16 -22.00 -11.99
N LEU A 276 2.37 -22.19 -10.69
CA LEU A 276 2.48 -23.55 -10.11
C LEU A 276 1.11 -24.21 -9.99
N LYS A 277 0.08 -23.46 -9.62
CA LYS A 277 -1.31 -23.94 -9.55
C LYS A 277 -1.80 -24.48 -10.88
N SER A 278 -1.43 -23.85 -12.00
CA SER A 278 -1.79 -24.33 -13.34
C SER A 278 -1.06 -25.60 -13.76
N LYS A 279 0.18 -25.81 -13.29
CA LYS A 279 1.00 -26.98 -13.57
C LYS A 279 0.65 -28.19 -12.71
N PHE A 280 0.15 -27.95 -11.51
CA PHE A 280 -0.18 -28.98 -10.52
C PHE A 280 -1.62 -28.77 -10.02
N PRO A 281 -2.63 -29.01 -10.86
CA PRO A 281 -4.03 -28.74 -10.52
C PRO A 281 -4.60 -29.83 -9.60
N SER A 282 -4.08 -30.00 -8.40
CA SER A 282 -4.71 -30.86 -7.40
C SER A 282 -5.56 -30.03 -6.44
N LYS A 283 -6.76 -30.50 -6.15
CA LYS A 283 -7.62 -29.91 -5.11
C LYS A 283 -6.90 -29.89 -3.75
N ASP A 284 -5.98 -30.82 -3.54
CA ASP A 284 -5.21 -30.97 -2.32
C ASP A 284 -4.06 -29.96 -2.20
N ALA A 285 -3.53 -29.44 -3.30
CA ALA A 285 -2.47 -28.42 -3.28
C ALA A 285 -2.96 -27.07 -2.74
N VAL A 286 -4.23 -26.74 -2.91
CA VAL A 286 -4.87 -25.53 -2.35
C VAL A 286 -5.06 -25.67 -0.84
N SER A 287 -5.27 -26.90 -0.37
CA SER A 287 -5.46 -27.23 1.04
C SER A 287 -4.14 -27.25 1.84
N TYR A 288 -2.98 -27.37 1.15
CA TYR A 288 -1.70 -27.69 1.79
C TYR A 288 -1.18 -26.57 2.71
N THR A 289 -1.40 -25.32 2.36
CA THR A 289 -1.05 -24.18 3.23
C THR A 289 -2.00 -24.01 4.42
N HIS A 290 -3.25 -24.44 4.29
CA HIS A 290 -4.24 -24.42 5.37
C HIS A 290 -4.14 -25.63 6.29
N LEU A 291 -3.91 -26.84 5.75
CA LEU A 291 -3.83 -28.07 6.53
C LEU A 291 -2.55 -28.15 7.37
N ARG A 292 -1.40 -27.67 6.86
CA ARG A 292 -0.17 -27.66 7.68
C ARG A 292 -0.24 -26.74 8.90
N ALA A 293 -1.01 -25.64 8.85
CA ALA A 293 -1.22 -24.80 10.02
C ALA A 293 -2.01 -25.52 11.13
N HIS A 294 -2.86 -26.48 10.78
CA HIS A 294 -3.59 -27.31 11.73
C HIS A 294 -2.81 -28.54 12.21
N GLU A 295 -1.99 -29.14 11.35
CA GLU A 295 -1.24 -30.36 11.70
C GLU A 295 0.00 -30.07 12.55
N THR A 296 0.67 -28.92 12.37
CA THR A 296 1.84 -28.55 13.20
C THR A 296 1.47 -28.25 14.66
N SER A 297 0.23 -27.93 14.98
CA SER A 297 -0.23 -27.78 16.37
C SER A 297 -0.51 -29.10 17.07
N LEU A 298 -0.58 -30.23 16.34
CA LEU A 298 -0.88 -31.57 16.90
C LEU A 298 0.41 -32.43 17.16
N HIS A 299 1.58 -32.00 16.70
CA HIS A 299 2.84 -32.75 16.86
C HIS A 299 3.87 -32.09 17.79
N LEU A 300 3.49 -31.09 18.55
CA LEU A 300 4.31 -30.46 19.61
C LEU A 300 3.78 -30.78 21.02
N VAL A 301 3.33 -32.02 21.24
CA VAL A 301 3.10 -32.57 22.58
C VAL A 301 4.04 -33.72 22.82
#